data_2d77dd05f19305e42359e3411c10f2ed
#
_entry.id   2d77dd05f19305e42359e3411c10f2ed
#
_cell.length_a   1.000
_cell.length_b   1.000
_cell.length_c   1.000
_cell.angle_alpha   90.00
_cell.angle_beta   90.00
_cell.angle_gamma   90.00
#
_symmetry.space_group_name_H-M   'P 1'
#
loop_
_entity.id
_entity.type
_entity.pdbx_description
1 polymer ?
#
loop_
_entity_poly.entity_id
_entity_poly.type
_entity_poly.pdbx_seq_one_letter_code
_entity_poly.pdbx_strand_id
1 'polypeptide(L)'
;PVTMEKDSVNQLKSLLSAIEEENELIYVFTKANADIGGAFINQVLQEFCEIHENCYLFDSLGSRKYLSMLAGCKVVIGNSSSGIYEAPAFRIPTINIGNRQNGRVKAKSIVDCKPNKEEIVKAIKMVQSNSFTKKLKNMKIPFEGGKTAEKILEKIVQVVENKINLQKGFYDIYFKTDIEK
;
A
#
# COMPACT_ATOMS: atom_id res chain seq x y z
N PRO A 1 -2.33 11.15 -3.12
CA PRO A 1 -3.14 11.55 -4.28
C PRO A 1 -2.38 11.26 -5.55
N VAL A 2 -3.07 10.80 -6.57
CA VAL A 2 -2.48 10.54 -7.88
C VAL A 2 -3.18 11.46 -8.85
N THR A 3 -2.43 11.99 -9.79
CA THR A 3 -2.93 12.88 -10.85
C THR A 3 -4.14 12.33 -11.62
N MET A 4 -4.43 11.04 -11.54
CA MET A 4 -5.57 10.39 -12.18
C MET A 4 -6.80 10.22 -11.29
N GLU A 5 -6.71 10.41 -9.97
CA GLU A 5 -7.86 10.34 -9.07
C GLU A 5 -8.39 11.75 -8.77
N LYS A 6 -9.45 12.13 -9.48
CA LYS A 6 -10.09 13.45 -9.34
C LYS A 6 -10.85 13.61 -8.01
N ASP A 7 -10.99 12.56 -7.18
CA ASP A 7 -11.88 12.52 -6.01
C ASP A 7 -11.16 12.19 -4.69
N SER A 8 -9.88 12.53 -4.59
CA SER A 8 -9.07 12.22 -3.40
C SER A 8 -9.62 12.82 -2.10
N VAL A 9 -10.31 13.94 -2.17
CA VAL A 9 -10.92 14.61 -1.02
C VAL A 9 -12.10 13.81 -0.46
N ASN A 10 -13.00 13.34 -1.33
CA ASN A 10 -14.15 12.55 -0.89
C ASN A 10 -13.71 11.17 -0.39
N GLN A 11 -12.67 10.59 -0.98
CA GLN A 11 -12.05 9.36 -0.47
C GLN A 11 -11.48 9.56 0.94
N LEU A 12 -10.80 10.69 1.19
CA LEU A 12 -10.33 11.03 2.53
C LEU A 12 -11.49 11.20 3.50
N LYS A 13 -12.53 11.97 3.15
CA LYS A 13 -13.71 12.14 4.00
C LYS A 13 -14.37 10.80 4.35
N SER A 14 -14.47 9.89 3.39
CA SER A 14 -15.00 8.54 3.62
C SER A 14 -14.16 7.75 4.62
N LEU A 15 -12.83 7.86 4.52
CA LEU A 15 -11.90 7.24 5.48
C LEU A 15 -12.08 7.84 6.88
N LEU A 16 -12.11 9.17 7.01
CA LEU A 16 -12.24 9.84 8.29
C LEU A 16 -13.58 9.49 8.97
N SER A 17 -14.68 9.47 8.20
CA SER A 17 -15.99 9.03 8.71
C SER A 17 -16.01 7.54 9.14
N ALA A 18 -15.20 6.69 8.53
CA ALA A 18 -15.04 5.31 8.98
C ALA A 18 -14.23 5.21 10.28
N ILE A 19 -13.22 6.07 10.44
CA ILE A 19 -12.41 6.17 11.66
C ILE A 19 -13.24 6.65 12.86
N GLU A 20 -14.15 7.60 12.66
CA GLU A 20 -15.09 8.06 13.70
C GLU A 20 -15.99 6.93 14.22
N GLU A 21 -16.36 5.99 13.34
CA GLU A 21 -17.16 4.82 13.73
C GLU A 21 -16.34 3.78 14.51
N GLU A 22 -15.06 3.65 14.19
CA GLU A 22 -14.12 2.69 14.81
C GLU A 22 -13.20 3.41 15.82
N ASN A 23 -13.77 4.12 16.77
CA ASN A 23 -13.10 5.05 17.69
C ASN A 23 -12.27 4.38 18.81
N GLU A 24 -12.33 3.08 18.97
CA GLU A 24 -11.53 2.33 19.97
C GLU A 24 -10.06 2.15 19.56
N LEU A 25 -9.71 2.46 18.33
CA LEU A 25 -8.36 2.33 17.80
C LEU A 25 -7.59 3.65 17.92
N ILE A 26 -6.27 3.55 18.02
CA ILE A 26 -5.36 4.69 17.87
C ILE A 26 -4.94 4.76 16.41
N TYR A 27 -5.09 5.94 15.83
CA TYR A 27 -4.74 6.22 14.44
C TYR A 27 -3.52 7.11 14.33
N VAL A 28 -2.57 6.68 13.54
CA VAL A 28 -1.37 7.45 13.25
C VAL A 28 -1.33 7.77 11.76
N PHE A 29 -1.34 9.04 11.45
CA PHE A 29 -1.26 9.54 10.09
C PHE A 29 0.14 10.08 9.79
N THR A 30 0.59 9.87 8.58
CA THR A 30 1.72 10.60 7.99
C THR A 30 1.18 11.52 6.90
N LYS A 31 1.72 12.73 6.80
CA LYS A 31 1.30 13.69 5.78
C LYS A 31 1.46 13.13 4.36
N ALA A 32 0.56 13.53 3.49
CA ALA A 32 0.67 13.26 2.06
C ALA A 32 1.86 14.03 1.47
N ASN A 33 2.46 13.47 0.43
CA ASN A 33 3.52 14.12 -0.32
C ASN A 33 3.02 15.44 -0.96
N ALA A 34 3.96 16.24 -1.46
CA ALA A 34 3.71 17.52 -2.12
C ALA A 34 3.02 17.41 -3.51
N ASP A 35 2.32 16.30 -3.78
CA ASP A 35 1.52 16.10 -4.98
C ASP A 35 0.32 17.07 -5.02
N ILE A 36 -0.28 17.22 -6.21
CA ILE A 36 -1.47 18.05 -6.39
C ILE A 36 -2.57 17.61 -5.43
N GLY A 37 -3.03 18.54 -4.58
CA GLY A 37 -4.04 18.27 -3.54
C GLY A 37 -3.46 17.78 -2.20
N GLY A 38 -2.16 17.48 -2.11
CA GLY A 38 -1.52 17.02 -0.87
C GLY A 38 -1.63 18.03 0.27
N ALA A 39 -1.47 19.32 -0.02
CA ALA A 39 -1.60 20.39 0.97
C ALA A 39 -3.01 20.42 1.60
N PHE A 40 -4.05 20.30 0.78
CA PHE A 40 -5.43 20.28 1.26
C PHE A 40 -5.72 19.02 2.09
N ILE A 41 -5.25 17.86 1.66
CA ILE A 41 -5.35 16.61 2.42
C ILE A 41 -4.69 16.77 3.80
N ASN A 42 -3.50 17.36 3.85
CA ASN A 42 -2.77 17.57 5.10
C ASN A 42 -3.50 18.54 6.04
N GLN A 43 -4.11 19.59 5.51
CA GLN A 43 -4.95 20.49 6.29
C GLN A 43 -6.15 19.75 6.90
N VAL A 44 -6.90 18.99 6.11
CA VAL A 44 -8.06 18.22 6.61
C VAL A 44 -7.64 17.21 7.66
N LEU A 45 -6.49 16.53 7.48
CA LEU A 45 -5.96 15.60 8.47
C LEU A 45 -5.56 16.31 9.77
N GLN A 46 -4.98 17.51 9.68
CA GLN A 46 -4.63 18.31 10.85
C GLN A 46 -5.86 18.70 11.64
N GLU A 47 -6.85 19.30 10.99
CA GLU A 47 -8.12 19.68 11.61
C GLU A 47 -8.82 18.47 12.26
N PHE A 48 -8.79 17.31 11.60
CA PHE A 48 -9.36 16.07 12.15
C PHE A 48 -8.61 15.60 13.41
N CYS A 49 -7.29 15.59 13.40
CA CYS A 49 -6.49 15.14 14.54
C CYS A 49 -6.57 16.12 15.74
N GLU A 50 -6.87 17.39 15.52
CA GLU A 50 -7.01 18.40 16.60
C GLU A 50 -8.27 18.15 17.45
N ILE A 51 -9.29 17.53 16.88
CA ILE A 51 -10.57 17.27 17.57
C ILE A 51 -10.76 15.80 18.01
N HIS A 52 -9.82 14.90 17.65
CA HIS A 52 -9.88 13.47 17.98
C HIS A 52 -8.64 13.06 18.78
N GLU A 53 -8.79 12.81 20.06
CA GLU A 53 -7.68 12.47 20.98
C GLU A 53 -6.93 11.17 20.63
N ASN A 54 -7.58 10.27 19.88
CA ASN A 54 -7.00 9.00 19.43
C ASN A 54 -6.32 9.09 18.06
N CYS A 55 -6.18 10.31 17.50
CA CYS A 55 -5.60 10.55 16.17
C CYS A 55 -4.34 11.40 16.28
N TYR A 56 -3.26 10.97 15.64
CA TYR A 56 -1.96 11.62 15.66
C TYR A 56 -1.46 11.84 14.24
N LEU A 57 -1.01 13.05 13.92
CA LEU A 57 -0.46 13.41 12.63
C LEU A 57 1.05 13.74 12.74
N PHE A 58 1.85 13.13 11.87
CA PHE A 58 3.29 13.40 11.76
C PHE A 58 3.63 13.85 10.35
N ASP A 59 4.53 14.81 10.22
CA ASP A 59 5.04 15.24 8.90
C ASP A 59 5.73 14.08 8.19
N SER A 60 6.63 13.41 8.89
CA SER A 60 7.32 12.20 8.47
C SER A 60 7.88 11.48 9.69
N LEU A 61 7.86 10.16 9.64
CA LEU A 61 8.48 9.33 10.67
C LEU A 61 9.93 8.97 10.33
N GLY A 62 10.34 9.19 9.08
CA GLY A 62 11.57 8.63 8.55
C GLY A 62 11.51 7.09 8.49
N SER A 63 12.40 6.45 7.78
CA SER A 63 12.34 5.00 7.52
C SER A 63 12.39 4.16 8.80
N ARG A 64 13.30 4.46 9.72
CA ARG A 64 13.49 3.65 10.94
C ARG A 64 12.27 3.65 11.85
N LYS A 65 11.73 4.84 12.18
CA LYS A 65 10.53 4.95 13.04
C LYS A 65 9.30 4.38 12.35
N TYR A 66 9.17 4.61 11.04
CA TYR A 66 8.07 4.09 10.25
C TYR A 66 8.04 2.55 10.25
N LEU A 67 9.17 1.89 9.97
CA LEU A 67 9.26 0.43 10.00
C LEU A 67 9.04 -0.14 11.41
N SER A 68 9.51 0.55 12.46
CA SER A 68 9.24 0.16 13.85
C SER A 68 7.75 0.27 14.17
N MET A 69 7.07 1.29 13.67
CA MET A 69 5.63 1.44 13.83
C MET A 69 4.87 0.37 13.06
N LEU A 70 5.28 0.05 11.82
CA LEU A 70 4.70 -1.06 11.05
C LEU A 70 4.79 -2.36 11.83
N ALA A 71 5.94 -2.66 12.45
CA ALA A 71 6.12 -3.90 13.22
C ALA A 71 5.16 -4.02 14.42
N GLY A 72 4.69 -2.89 14.95
CA GLY A 72 3.79 -2.82 16.11
C GLY A 72 2.32 -2.48 15.79
N CYS A 73 1.99 -2.08 14.57
CA CYS A 73 0.62 -1.70 14.25
C CYS A 73 -0.30 -2.91 14.02
N LYS A 74 -1.60 -2.71 14.16
CA LYS A 74 -2.62 -3.74 13.88
C LYS A 74 -2.98 -3.82 12.41
N VAL A 75 -2.96 -2.68 11.72
CA VAL A 75 -3.40 -2.57 10.31
C VAL A 75 -2.80 -1.32 9.68
N VAL A 76 -2.53 -1.39 8.38
CA VAL A 76 -2.22 -0.24 7.52
C VAL A 76 -3.45 0.08 6.69
N ILE A 77 -3.85 1.36 6.65
CA ILE A 77 -5.03 1.80 5.89
C ILE A 77 -4.63 2.92 4.94
N GLY A 78 -5.02 2.82 3.69
CA GLY A 78 -4.80 3.86 2.69
C GLY A 78 -4.45 3.30 1.32
N ASN A 79 -3.85 4.13 0.48
CA ASN A 79 -3.46 3.77 -0.89
C ASN A 79 -1.94 3.89 -1.15
N SER A 80 -1.13 3.90 -0.10
CA SER A 80 0.32 3.95 -0.20
C SER A 80 0.90 2.63 -0.73
N SER A 81 1.98 2.72 -1.51
CA SER A 81 2.72 1.53 -1.95
C SER A 81 3.41 0.79 -0.79
N SER A 82 3.65 1.45 0.33
CA SER A 82 4.16 0.81 1.54
C SER A 82 3.25 -0.31 2.05
N GLY A 83 1.93 -0.13 1.97
CA GLY A 83 0.95 -1.18 2.29
C GLY A 83 1.08 -2.42 1.40
N ILE A 84 1.65 -2.27 0.19
CA ILE A 84 1.83 -3.37 -0.76
C ILE A 84 3.19 -4.06 -0.59
N TYR A 85 4.25 -3.28 -0.34
CA TYR A 85 5.63 -3.80 -0.34
C TYR A 85 6.20 -4.03 1.05
N GLU A 86 5.93 -3.14 2.01
CA GLU A 86 6.57 -3.16 3.34
C GLU A 86 5.69 -3.85 4.39
N ALA A 87 4.41 -3.50 4.49
CA ALA A 87 3.51 -4.09 5.48
C ALA A 87 3.44 -5.63 5.42
N PRO A 88 3.42 -6.29 4.23
CA PRO A 88 3.45 -7.73 4.15
C PRO A 88 4.68 -8.38 4.76
N ALA A 89 5.86 -7.73 4.73
CA ALA A 89 7.08 -8.23 5.35
C ALA A 89 6.94 -8.39 6.87
N PHE A 90 6.12 -7.56 7.50
CA PHE A 90 5.76 -7.63 8.92
C PHE A 90 4.50 -8.46 9.18
N ARG A 91 3.91 -9.06 8.14
CA ARG A 91 2.64 -9.81 8.21
C ARG A 91 1.47 -8.97 8.74
N ILE A 92 1.51 -7.67 8.50
CA ILE A 92 0.46 -6.73 8.91
C ILE A 92 -0.60 -6.65 7.83
N PRO A 93 -1.89 -6.70 8.19
CA PRO A 93 -2.99 -6.46 7.27
C PRO A 93 -2.88 -5.07 6.63
N THR A 94 -3.25 -4.98 5.36
CA THR A 94 -3.38 -3.69 4.66
C THR A 94 -4.78 -3.57 4.07
N ILE A 95 -5.47 -2.48 4.39
CA ILE A 95 -6.70 -2.07 3.71
C ILE A 95 -6.30 -1.09 2.63
N ASN A 96 -6.32 -1.55 1.38
CA ASN A 96 -5.96 -0.76 0.21
C ASN A 96 -7.21 -0.08 -0.34
N ILE A 97 -7.31 1.24 -0.17
CA ILE A 97 -8.48 2.03 -0.58
C ILE A 97 -8.31 2.49 -2.03
N GLY A 98 -9.32 2.19 -2.85
CA GLY A 98 -9.36 2.61 -4.25
C GLY A 98 -8.47 1.78 -5.17
N ASN A 99 -8.16 2.32 -6.34
CA ASN A 99 -7.57 1.58 -7.46
C ASN A 99 -6.09 1.93 -7.75
N ARG A 100 -5.49 2.85 -6.99
CA ARG A 100 -4.10 3.30 -7.21
C ARG A 100 -3.09 2.16 -7.30
N GLN A 101 -3.32 1.07 -6.58
CA GLN A 101 -2.42 -0.07 -6.50
C GLN A 101 -2.85 -1.23 -7.42
N ASN A 102 -3.78 -1.00 -8.34
CA ASN A 102 -4.22 -2.02 -9.29
C ASN A 102 -3.07 -2.47 -10.21
N GLY A 103 -3.10 -3.73 -10.61
CA GLY A 103 -2.06 -4.34 -11.44
C GLY A 103 -0.78 -4.74 -10.72
N ARG A 104 -0.61 -4.38 -9.43
CA ARG A 104 0.53 -4.80 -8.62
C ARG A 104 0.29 -6.18 -8.01
N VAL A 105 1.35 -6.96 -7.90
CA VAL A 105 1.33 -8.22 -7.15
C VAL A 105 1.04 -7.91 -5.69
N LYS A 106 0.08 -8.61 -5.10
CA LYS A 106 -0.38 -8.37 -3.72
C LYS A 106 -0.22 -9.63 -2.87
N ALA A 107 0.19 -9.43 -1.63
CA ALA A 107 0.19 -10.48 -0.62
C ALA A 107 -1.25 -10.77 -0.14
N LYS A 108 -1.46 -11.93 0.49
CA LYS A 108 -2.77 -12.31 1.07
C LYS A 108 -3.19 -11.44 2.27
N SER A 109 -2.30 -10.59 2.79
CA SER A 109 -2.59 -9.61 3.84
C SER A 109 -3.31 -8.36 3.32
N ILE A 110 -3.43 -8.18 2.01
CA ILE A 110 -3.97 -6.97 1.41
C ILE A 110 -5.43 -7.19 1.07
N VAL A 111 -6.29 -6.33 1.59
CA VAL A 111 -7.73 -6.26 1.30
C VAL A 111 -7.99 -5.00 0.51
N ASP A 112 -8.43 -5.16 -0.73
CA ASP A 112 -8.89 -4.02 -1.54
C ASP A 112 -10.32 -3.64 -1.14
N CYS A 113 -10.58 -2.36 -0.97
CA CYS A 113 -11.91 -1.86 -0.72
C CYS A 113 -12.23 -0.60 -1.54
N LYS A 114 -13.51 -0.36 -1.76
CA LYS A 114 -13.97 0.87 -2.39
C LYS A 114 -13.81 2.05 -1.43
N PRO A 115 -13.59 3.27 -1.95
CA PRO A 115 -13.39 4.47 -1.14
C PRO A 115 -14.73 5.04 -0.64
N ASN A 116 -15.51 4.23 0.09
CA ASN A 116 -16.71 4.65 0.80
C ASN A 116 -16.68 4.12 2.24
N LYS A 117 -17.37 4.80 3.13
CA LYS A 117 -17.39 4.55 4.57
C LYS A 117 -17.70 3.09 4.90
N GLU A 118 -18.76 2.56 4.33
CA GLU A 118 -19.31 1.22 4.64
C GLU A 118 -18.31 0.11 4.31
N GLU A 119 -17.68 0.21 3.12
CA GLU A 119 -16.66 -0.77 2.70
C GLU A 119 -15.39 -0.66 3.54
N ILE A 120 -15.00 0.55 3.96
CA ILE A 120 -13.82 0.75 4.82
C ILE A 120 -14.07 0.15 6.20
N VAL A 121 -15.22 0.45 6.85
CA VAL A 121 -15.61 -0.13 8.14
C VAL A 121 -15.66 -1.66 8.07
N LYS A 122 -16.28 -2.20 7.03
CA LYS A 122 -16.32 -3.65 6.79
C LYS A 122 -14.93 -4.26 6.65
N ALA A 123 -14.03 -3.58 5.94
CA ALA A 123 -12.64 -4.03 5.79
C ALA A 123 -11.89 -3.98 7.12
N ILE A 124 -12.07 -2.93 7.95
CA ILE A 124 -11.48 -2.82 9.29
C ILE A 124 -11.92 -4.01 10.15
N LYS A 125 -13.22 -4.29 10.24
CA LYS A 125 -13.76 -5.43 11.00
C LYS A 125 -13.24 -6.77 10.47
N MET A 126 -13.15 -6.93 9.15
CA MET A 126 -12.63 -8.14 8.52
C MET A 126 -11.17 -8.43 8.93
N VAL A 127 -10.29 -7.44 8.80
CA VAL A 127 -8.84 -7.64 9.06
C VAL A 127 -8.52 -7.83 10.54
N GLN A 128 -9.37 -7.35 11.43
CA GLN A 128 -9.26 -7.56 12.89
C GLN A 128 -9.73 -8.94 13.33
N SER A 129 -10.43 -9.69 12.48
CA SER A 129 -10.96 -10.99 12.83
C SER A 129 -9.84 -12.02 13.09
N ASN A 130 -10.05 -12.89 14.08
CA ASN A 130 -9.13 -13.98 14.38
C ASN A 130 -8.89 -14.92 13.19
N SER A 131 -9.89 -15.08 12.32
CA SER A 131 -9.79 -15.91 11.12
C SER A 131 -8.84 -15.29 10.09
N PHE A 132 -8.86 -13.96 9.94
CA PHE A 132 -7.97 -13.25 9.03
C PHE A 132 -6.53 -13.26 9.55
N THR A 133 -6.31 -12.91 10.80
CA THR A 133 -4.97 -12.84 11.40
C THR A 133 -4.26 -14.21 11.44
N LYS A 134 -5.01 -15.30 11.68
CA LYS A 134 -4.46 -16.66 11.58
C LYS A 134 -3.92 -16.99 10.19
N LYS A 135 -4.57 -16.54 9.12
CA LYS A 135 -4.12 -16.76 7.73
C LYS A 135 -2.79 -16.06 7.41
N LEU A 136 -2.45 -14.99 8.13
CA LEU A 136 -1.23 -14.24 7.87
C LEU A 136 0.04 -14.94 8.37
N LYS A 137 -0.06 -15.80 9.39
CA LYS A 137 1.10 -16.47 10.01
C LYS A 137 1.94 -17.24 8.98
N ASN A 138 1.28 -17.92 8.05
CA ASN A 138 1.92 -18.79 7.05
C ASN A 138 1.74 -18.26 5.60
N MET A 139 1.46 -16.96 5.42
CA MET A 139 1.32 -16.41 4.07
C MET A 139 2.69 -16.32 3.38
N LYS A 140 2.68 -16.56 2.07
CA LYS A 140 3.83 -16.28 1.21
C LYS A 140 3.93 -14.76 0.97
N ILE A 141 5.13 -14.21 1.16
CA ILE A 141 5.42 -12.79 0.90
C ILE A 141 5.96 -12.68 -0.53
N PRO A 142 5.27 -11.98 -1.45
CA PRO A 142 5.66 -11.94 -2.87
C PRO A 142 7.04 -11.35 -3.14
N PHE A 143 7.49 -10.45 -2.26
CA PHE A 143 8.74 -9.70 -2.41
C PHE A 143 9.85 -10.19 -1.48
N GLU A 144 9.67 -11.35 -0.86
CA GLU A 144 10.69 -12.00 -0.03
C GLU A 144 11.72 -12.67 -0.94
N GLY A 145 12.91 -12.12 -1.03
CA GLY A 145 13.93 -12.68 -1.92
C GLY A 145 15.33 -12.70 -1.35
N GLY A 146 15.62 -11.90 -0.36
CA GLY A 146 16.96 -11.74 0.22
C GLY A 146 18.05 -11.42 -0.83
N LYS A 147 19.15 -10.84 -0.40
CA LYS A 147 20.32 -10.58 -1.24
C LYS A 147 20.01 -9.78 -2.52
N THR A 148 19.03 -8.87 -2.48
CA THR A 148 18.61 -8.10 -3.65
C THR A 148 19.72 -7.24 -4.20
N ALA A 149 20.50 -6.57 -3.32
CA ALA A 149 21.62 -5.73 -3.74
C ALA A 149 22.72 -6.54 -4.43
N GLU A 150 23.06 -7.73 -3.90
CA GLU A 150 24.05 -8.63 -4.50
C GLU A 150 23.58 -9.10 -5.89
N LYS A 151 22.32 -9.53 -6.01
CA LYS A 151 21.74 -9.94 -7.30
C LYS A 151 21.70 -8.81 -8.33
N ILE A 152 21.44 -7.59 -7.90
CA ILE A 152 21.48 -6.41 -8.77
C ILE A 152 22.92 -6.17 -9.23
N LEU A 153 23.90 -6.19 -8.30
CA LEU A 153 25.31 -6.00 -8.60
C LEU A 153 25.82 -7.06 -9.59
N GLU A 154 25.55 -8.33 -9.31
CA GLU A 154 25.89 -9.44 -10.22
C GLU A 154 25.34 -9.21 -11.63
N LYS A 155 24.08 -8.73 -11.71
CA LYS A 155 23.45 -8.45 -13.00
C LYS A 155 24.08 -7.26 -13.72
N ILE A 156 24.44 -6.21 -12.99
CA ILE A 156 25.14 -5.04 -13.55
C ILE A 156 26.50 -5.47 -14.10
N VAL A 157 27.28 -6.24 -13.33
CA VAL A 157 28.59 -6.75 -13.76
C VAL A 157 28.45 -7.58 -15.03
N GLN A 158 27.52 -8.54 -15.06
CA GLN A 158 27.25 -9.33 -16.27
C GLN A 158 26.90 -8.47 -17.49
N VAL A 159 26.11 -7.42 -17.31
CA VAL A 159 25.73 -6.51 -18.39
C VAL A 159 26.94 -5.74 -18.92
N VAL A 160 27.78 -5.24 -18.02
CA VAL A 160 28.99 -4.48 -18.40
C VAL A 160 30.04 -5.35 -19.08
N GLU A 161 30.29 -6.55 -18.55
CA GLU A 161 31.29 -7.47 -19.10
C GLU A 161 30.87 -8.05 -20.45
N ASN A 162 29.59 -8.37 -20.63
CA ASN A 162 29.11 -9.00 -21.88
C ASN A 162 28.80 -8.03 -23.03
N LYS A 163 29.10 -6.73 -22.87
CA LYS A 163 28.86 -5.70 -23.91
C LYS A 163 27.47 -5.85 -24.55
N ILE A 164 26.41 -5.74 -23.76
CA ILE A 164 25.05 -5.93 -24.24
C ILE A 164 24.78 -5.01 -25.44
N ASN A 165 24.26 -5.61 -26.51
CA ASN A 165 23.74 -4.84 -27.63
C ASN A 165 22.54 -4.01 -27.16
N LEU A 166 22.69 -2.69 -27.10
CA LEU A 166 21.65 -1.77 -26.71
C LEU A 166 20.54 -1.66 -27.77
N GLN A 167 20.79 -2.17 -28.96
CA GLN A 167 19.83 -2.20 -30.05
C GLN A 167 18.84 -3.35 -29.80
N LYS A 168 17.65 -3.02 -29.32
CA LYS A 168 16.60 -4.01 -29.07
C LYS A 168 16.04 -4.52 -30.39
N GLY A 169 16.09 -5.83 -30.62
CA GLY A 169 15.30 -6.48 -31.65
C GLY A 169 13.81 -6.54 -31.30
N PHE A 170 12.97 -6.65 -32.29
CA PHE A 170 11.55 -6.95 -32.08
C PHE A 170 11.42 -8.35 -31.48
N TYR A 171 10.61 -8.50 -30.44
CA TYR A 171 10.29 -9.79 -29.87
C TYR A 171 8.89 -10.19 -30.37
N ASP A 172 8.84 -11.15 -31.29
CA ASP A 172 7.59 -11.67 -31.80
C ASP A 172 6.99 -12.66 -30.81
N ILE A 173 5.80 -12.36 -30.33
CA ILE A 173 5.00 -13.28 -29.52
C ILE A 173 4.16 -14.10 -30.49
N TYR A 174 4.50 -15.37 -30.66
CA TYR A 174 3.68 -16.30 -31.45
C TYR A 174 2.45 -16.71 -30.62
N PHE A 175 1.28 -16.19 -30.99
CA PHE A 175 0.02 -16.68 -30.48
C PHE A 175 -0.39 -17.93 -31.28
N LYS A 176 -0.60 -19.04 -30.61
CA LYS A 176 -1.37 -20.14 -31.22
C LYS A 176 -2.82 -19.66 -31.26
N THR A 177 -3.28 -19.26 -32.41
CA THR A 177 -4.70 -19.06 -32.66
C THR A 177 -5.30 -20.44 -32.91
N ASP A 178 -5.88 -21.05 -31.90
CA ASP A 178 -6.78 -22.18 -32.08
C ASP A 178 -8.09 -21.62 -32.67
N ILE A 179 -8.06 -21.29 -33.96
CA ILE A 179 -9.25 -21.11 -34.76
C ILE A 179 -9.39 -22.45 -35.51
N GLU A 180 -9.90 -23.47 -34.85
CA GLU A 180 -10.54 -24.58 -35.55
C GLU A 180 -11.96 -24.18 -35.90
N LYS A 181 -12.23 -24.30 -37.19
CA LYS A 181 -13.55 -24.12 -37.81
C LYS A 181 -14.52 -25.22 -37.41
#